data_d833f2acb466304cd037fe490d6a83fa
#
_entry.id   d833f2acb466304cd037fe490d6a83fa
#
_cell.length_a   1.000
_cell.length_b   1.000
_cell.length_c   1.000
_cell.angle_alpha   90.00
_cell.angle_beta   90.00
_cell.angle_gamma   90.00
#
_symmetry.space_group_name_H-M   'P 1'
#
loop_
_entity.id
_entity.type
_entity.pdbx_description
1 polymer ?
#
loop_
_entity_poly.entity_id
_entity_poly.type
_entity_poly.pdbx_seq_one_letter_code
_entity_poly.pdbx_strand_id
1 'polypeptide(L)'
;MSATALNTHMLGYSGERPFICTLCGYSGKQVGHLKKGMLIHSGERSFNCTQRNQAFKTSSELKRHILIHRGKKPHVCYLCHYSSANASNLKTNKLMHSGGKPFACDQCEYSTTRGHHLKTHKLTHRGKKPFVCGRCEYSSTQAQALKRLKLTHSGDRPYAYNQCNHSSTMAQALKTHKKIHNGENHFACDQCEYSSRQASNLKTHKL
;
A
#
# COMPACT_ATOMS: atom_id res chain seq x y z
N MET A 1 -15.05 -16.42 -33.48
CA MET A 1 -15.25 -15.37 -32.45
C MET A 1 -16.75 -15.29 -32.14
N SER A 2 -17.13 -15.17 -30.86
CA SER A 2 -18.55 -15.01 -30.52
C SER A 2 -19.03 -13.59 -30.90
N ALA A 3 -20.30 -13.45 -31.24
CA ALA A 3 -20.93 -12.16 -31.61
C ALA A 3 -20.74 -11.10 -30.51
N THR A 4 -20.74 -11.52 -29.24
CA THR A 4 -20.48 -10.64 -28.08
C THR A 4 -19.05 -10.12 -28.03
N ALA A 5 -18.05 -10.92 -28.43
CA ALA A 5 -16.67 -10.48 -28.48
C ALA A 5 -16.46 -9.42 -29.59
N LEU A 6 -17.06 -9.65 -30.74
CA LEU A 6 -17.01 -8.70 -31.87
C LEU A 6 -17.69 -7.37 -31.50
N ASN A 7 -18.87 -7.41 -30.88
CA ASN A 7 -19.59 -6.19 -30.47
C ASN A 7 -18.80 -5.40 -29.41
N THR A 8 -18.20 -6.06 -28.43
CA THR A 8 -17.33 -5.41 -27.44
C THR A 8 -16.10 -4.76 -28.09
N HIS A 9 -15.54 -5.42 -29.12
CA HIS A 9 -14.40 -4.90 -29.86
C HIS A 9 -14.80 -3.64 -30.67
N MET A 10 -15.96 -3.66 -31.33
CA MET A 10 -16.50 -2.49 -32.08
C MET A 10 -16.75 -1.30 -31.15
N LEU A 11 -17.30 -1.52 -29.94
CA LEU A 11 -17.42 -0.47 -28.90
C LEU A 11 -16.04 0.10 -28.47
N GLY A 12 -14.95 -0.61 -28.77
CA GLY A 12 -13.57 -0.11 -28.61
C GLY A 12 -13.30 1.08 -29.50
N TYR A 13 -13.72 1.03 -30.75
CA TYR A 13 -13.49 2.06 -31.76
C TYR A 13 -14.50 3.21 -31.69
N SER A 14 -15.78 2.92 -31.46
CA SER A 14 -16.84 3.97 -31.40
C SER A 14 -16.74 4.83 -30.14
N GLY A 15 -16.00 4.35 -29.08
CA GLY A 15 -15.96 5.07 -27.81
C GLY A 15 -17.23 4.95 -26.97
N GLU A 16 -18.28 4.33 -27.48
CA GLU A 16 -19.57 4.20 -26.82
C GLU A 16 -19.47 3.34 -25.55
N ARG A 17 -20.19 3.74 -24.51
CA ARG A 17 -20.25 3.08 -23.20
C ARG A 17 -21.71 2.89 -22.79
N PRO A 18 -22.43 1.90 -23.38
CA PRO A 18 -23.86 1.76 -23.21
C PRO A 18 -24.31 1.31 -21.81
N PHE A 19 -23.40 0.81 -20.98
CA PHE A 19 -23.75 0.34 -19.65
C PHE A 19 -23.44 1.42 -18.60
N ILE A 20 -24.46 2.17 -18.20
CA ILE A 20 -24.35 3.32 -17.29
C ILE A 20 -24.82 2.93 -15.88
N CYS A 21 -24.05 3.32 -14.87
CA CYS A 21 -24.43 3.20 -13.46
C CYS A 21 -25.29 4.42 -13.07
N THR A 22 -26.52 4.21 -12.68
CA THR A 22 -27.43 5.27 -12.24
C THR A 22 -27.05 5.91 -10.91
N LEU A 23 -26.23 5.21 -10.09
CA LEU A 23 -25.83 5.70 -8.76
C LEU A 23 -24.61 6.63 -8.77
N CYS A 24 -23.72 6.53 -9.79
CA CYS A 24 -22.48 7.33 -9.80
C CYS A 24 -22.09 7.85 -11.20
N GLY A 25 -22.94 7.64 -12.23
CA GLY A 25 -22.65 8.07 -13.60
C GLY A 25 -21.51 7.30 -14.29
N TYR A 26 -20.93 6.28 -13.66
CA TYR A 26 -19.93 5.43 -14.31
C TYR A 26 -20.53 4.75 -15.53
N SER A 27 -19.83 4.79 -16.67
CA SER A 27 -20.21 4.09 -17.89
C SER A 27 -19.14 3.12 -18.36
N GLY A 28 -19.54 1.98 -18.85
CA GLY A 28 -18.66 0.91 -19.30
C GLY A 28 -19.06 0.31 -20.65
N LYS A 29 -18.11 -0.35 -21.32
CA LYS A 29 -18.32 -1.05 -22.58
C LYS A 29 -18.88 -2.47 -22.41
N GLN A 30 -18.87 -2.99 -21.19
CA GLN A 30 -19.33 -4.35 -20.86
C GLN A 30 -20.23 -4.35 -19.64
N VAL A 31 -21.33 -5.11 -19.71
CA VAL A 31 -22.25 -5.29 -18.58
C VAL A 31 -21.56 -5.88 -17.34
N GLY A 32 -20.56 -6.73 -17.54
CA GLY A 32 -19.76 -7.29 -16.44
C GLY A 32 -18.98 -6.23 -15.64
N HIS A 33 -18.53 -5.16 -16.29
CA HIS A 33 -17.89 -4.02 -15.61
C HIS A 33 -18.90 -3.23 -14.78
N LEU A 34 -20.12 -3.01 -15.32
CA LEU A 34 -21.21 -2.37 -14.58
C LEU A 34 -21.60 -3.21 -13.35
N LYS A 35 -21.81 -4.53 -13.51
CA LYS A 35 -22.12 -5.44 -12.40
C LYS A 35 -21.06 -5.39 -11.29
N LYS A 36 -19.78 -5.39 -11.65
CA LYS A 36 -18.67 -5.21 -10.66
C LYS A 36 -18.72 -3.84 -9.98
N GLY A 37 -19.05 -2.78 -10.72
CA GLY A 37 -19.26 -1.43 -10.19
C GLY A 37 -20.40 -1.39 -9.17
N MET A 38 -21.52 -2.05 -9.46
CA MET A 38 -22.67 -2.13 -8.54
C MET A 38 -22.32 -2.80 -7.21
N LEU A 39 -21.42 -3.79 -7.19
CA LEU A 39 -20.91 -4.38 -5.94
C LEU A 39 -20.12 -3.40 -5.07
N ILE A 40 -19.64 -2.27 -5.63
CA ILE A 40 -19.03 -1.20 -4.84
C ILE A 40 -20.09 -0.44 -4.06
N HIS A 41 -21.23 -0.18 -4.68
CA HIS A 41 -22.35 0.57 -4.08
C HIS A 41 -23.11 -0.26 -3.03
N SER A 42 -23.38 -1.54 -3.31
CA SER A 42 -24.05 -2.44 -2.35
C SER A 42 -23.16 -2.83 -1.16
N GLY A 43 -21.83 -2.70 -1.31
CA GLY A 43 -20.90 -3.17 -0.29
C GLY A 43 -20.82 -4.70 -0.17
N GLU A 44 -21.59 -5.43 -0.97
CA GLU A 44 -21.69 -6.89 -0.93
C GLU A 44 -20.35 -7.57 -1.21
N ARG A 45 -20.05 -8.62 -0.43
CA ARG A 45 -18.83 -9.44 -0.54
C ARG A 45 -19.20 -10.90 -0.48
N SER A 46 -19.54 -11.48 -1.61
CA SER A 46 -20.08 -12.85 -1.72
C SER A 46 -19.00 -13.92 -1.75
N PHE A 47 -17.73 -13.58 -1.89
CA PHE A 47 -16.62 -14.53 -2.01
C PHE A 47 -15.82 -14.59 -0.71
N ASN A 48 -16.14 -15.58 0.15
CA ASN A 48 -15.57 -15.74 1.48
C ASN A 48 -14.27 -16.56 1.46
N CYS A 49 -13.28 -16.16 2.23
CA CYS A 49 -12.10 -16.96 2.52
C CYS A 49 -12.43 -17.97 3.63
N THR A 50 -12.17 -19.25 3.38
CA THR A 50 -12.42 -20.33 4.35
C THR A 50 -11.37 -20.39 5.48
N GLN A 51 -10.21 -19.75 5.29
CA GLN A 51 -9.10 -19.79 6.26
C GLN A 51 -9.02 -18.55 7.14
N ARG A 52 -9.67 -17.47 6.77
CA ARG A 52 -9.75 -16.21 7.54
C ARG A 52 -11.10 -15.56 7.36
N ASN A 53 -11.54 -14.79 8.32
CA ASN A 53 -12.78 -14.01 8.25
C ASN A 53 -12.62 -12.80 7.30
N GLN A 54 -12.38 -13.09 6.01
CA GLN A 54 -12.27 -12.07 4.95
C GLN A 54 -13.16 -12.44 3.77
N ALA A 55 -13.92 -11.47 3.29
CA ALA A 55 -14.80 -11.60 2.14
C ALA A 55 -14.44 -10.59 1.05
N PHE A 56 -14.60 -10.98 -0.21
CA PHE A 56 -14.21 -10.24 -1.39
C PHE A 56 -15.40 -10.02 -2.32
N LYS A 57 -15.32 -8.97 -3.14
CA LYS A 57 -16.36 -8.63 -4.11
C LYS A 57 -16.32 -9.50 -5.36
N THR A 58 -15.15 -10.08 -5.67
CA THR A 58 -14.96 -10.90 -6.87
C THR A 58 -14.18 -12.18 -6.56
N SER A 59 -14.46 -13.24 -7.34
CA SER A 59 -13.71 -14.51 -7.25
C SER A 59 -12.22 -14.32 -7.55
N SER A 60 -11.87 -13.39 -8.44
CA SER A 60 -10.47 -13.07 -8.77
C SER A 60 -9.71 -12.47 -7.59
N GLU A 61 -10.38 -11.63 -6.79
CA GLU A 61 -9.79 -11.09 -5.56
C GLU A 61 -9.57 -12.18 -4.53
N LEU A 62 -10.55 -13.07 -4.32
CA LEU A 62 -10.42 -14.23 -3.45
C LEU A 62 -9.30 -15.15 -3.91
N LYS A 63 -9.25 -15.52 -5.20
CA LYS A 63 -8.17 -16.36 -5.75
C LYS A 63 -6.79 -15.77 -5.47
N ARG A 64 -6.62 -14.46 -5.66
CA ARG A 64 -5.37 -13.75 -5.35
C ARG A 64 -5.05 -13.75 -3.85
N HIS A 65 -6.06 -13.58 -3.00
CA HIS A 65 -5.89 -13.67 -1.55
C HIS A 65 -5.46 -15.06 -1.10
N ILE A 66 -6.02 -16.14 -1.66
CA ILE A 66 -5.65 -17.53 -1.35
C ILE A 66 -4.16 -17.81 -1.64
N LEU A 67 -3.53 -17.12 -2.61
CA LEU A 67 -2.10 -17.23 -2.86
C LEU A 67 -1.26 -16.83 -1.62
N ILE A 68 -1.76 -15.92 -0.78
CA ILE A 68 -1.09 -15.51 0.47
C ILE A 68 -1.03 -16.68 1.46
N HIS A 69 -2.13 -17.42 1.62
CA HIS A 69 -2.18 -18.59 2.50
C HIS A 69 -1.26 -19.73 2.03
N ARG A 70 -1.15 -19.89 0.71
CA ARG A 70 -0.29 -20.90 0.08
C ARG A 70 1.18 -20.44 -0.03
N GLY A 71 1.53 -19.24 0.42
CA GLY A 71 2.86 -18.66 0.24
C GLY A 71 3.28 -18.48 -1.23
N LYS A 72 2.35 -18.62 -2.18
CA LYS A 72 2.65 -18.57 -3.61
C LYS A 72 2.72 -17.12 -4.11
N LYS A 73 3.84 -16.77 -4.76
CA LYS A 73 4.10 -15.46 -5.36
C LYS A 73 4.50 -15.64 -6.83
N PRO A 74 3.52 -15.86 -7.74
CA PRO A 74 3.81 -16.24 -9.13
C PRO A 74 4.49 -15.15 -9.97
N HIS A 75 4.46 -13.91 -9.50
CA HIS A 75 5.08 -12.79 -10.20
C HIS A 75 6.46 -12.50 -9.61
N VAL A 76 7.53 -13.01 -10.25
CA VAL A 76 8.92 -12.91 -9.80
C VAL A 76 9.68 -11.85 -10.60
N CYS A 77 10.52 -11.09 -9.92
CA CYS A 77 11.46 -10.18 -10.57
C CYS A 77 12.75 -10.93 -10.92
N TYR A 78 13.18 -10.82 -12.16
CA TYR A 78 14.43 -11.44 -12.63
C TYR A 78 15.70 -10.61 -12.28
N LEU A 79 15.51 -9.35 -11.83
CA LEU A 79 16.62 -8.45 -11.44
C LEU A 79 16.90 -8.49 -9.93
N CYS A 80 16.01 -9.04 -9.11
CA CYS A 80 16.19 -9.14 -7.66
C CYS A 80 15.33 -10.28 -7.09
N HIS A 81 15.46 -10.58 -5.79
CA HIS A 81 14.71 -11.65 -5.13
C HIS A 81 13.24 -11.28 -4.83
N TYR A 82 12.72 -10.17 -5.38
CA TYR A 82 11.34 -9.76 -5.16
C TYR A 82 10.35 -10.67 -5.88
N SER A 83 9.33 -11.12 -5.16
CA SER A 83 8.19 -11.83 -5.72
C SER A 83 6.87 -11.37 -5.12
N SER A 84 5.78 -11.47 -5.87
CA SER A 84 4.47 -10.99 -5.44
C SER A 84 3.32 -11.88 -5.94
N ALA A 85 2.23 -11.92 -5.18
CA ALA A 85 0.96 -12.46 -5.63
C ALA A 85 0.20 -11.52 -6.60
N ASN A 86 0.68 -10.28 -6.79
CA ASN A 86 0.05 -9.26 -7.63
C ASN A 86 1.00 -8.77 -8.73
N ALA A 87 0.58 -8.90 -10.00
CA ALA A 87 1.34 -8.43 -11.16
C ALA A 87 1.64 -6.91 -11.11
N SER A 88 0.70 -6.11 -10.60
CA SER A 88 0.91 -4.65 -10.47
C SER A 88 2.05 -4.30 -9.51
N ASN A 89 2.24 -5.11 -8.46
CA ASN A 89 3.36 -4.91 -7.54
C ASN A 89 4.70 -5.25 -8.23
N LEU A 90 4.75 -6.31 -9.04
CA LEU A 90 5.93 -6.62 -9.86
C LEU A 90 6.23 -5.50 -10.86
N LYS A 91 5.19 -4.95 -11.52
CA LYS A 91 5.36 -3.82 -12.45
C LYS A 91 6.00 -2.62 -11.72
N THR A 92 5.51 -2.28 -10.53
CA THR A 92 6.09 -1.19 -9.72
C THR A 92 7.54 -1.49 -9.29
N ASN A 93 7.84 -2.75 -8.93
CA ASN A 93 9.21 -3.16 -8.60
C ASN A 93 10.16 -3.02 -9.82
N LYS A 94 9.72 -3.42 -11.01
CA LYS A 94 10.50 -3.23 -12.25
C LYS A 94 10.78 -1.74 -12.54
N LEU A 95 9.81 -0.84 -12.28
CA LEU A 95 10.03 0.60 -12.40
C LEU A 95 11.11 1.12 -11.43
N MET A 96 11.27 0.50 -10.26
CA MET A 96 12.35 0.87 -9.34
C MET A 96 13.73 0.51 -9.90
N HIS A 97 13.87 -0.61 -10.62
CA HIS A 97 15.12 -1.00 -11.26
C HIS A 97 15.46 -0.12 -12.47
N SER A 98 14.48 0.28 -13.26
CA SER A 98 14.70 1.17 -14.42
C SER A 98 14.82 2.65 -14.04
N GLY A 99 14.67 3.02 -12.76
CA GLY A 99 14.61 4.41 -12.33
C GLY A 99 13.34 5.14 -12.80
N GLY A 100 12.42 4.45 -13.46
CA GLY A 100 11.19 5.01 -14.01
C GLY A 100 10.24 5.52 -12.94
N LYS A 101 9.93 6.80 -12.97
CA LYS A 101 8.96 7.46 -12.10
C LYS A 101 7.87 8.14 -12.93
N PRO A 102 6.89 7.38 -13.47
CA PRO A 102 5.93 7.89 -14.45
C PRO A 102 4.95 8.94 -13.91
N PHE A 103 4.91 9.15 -12.60
CA PHE A 103 4.02 10.15 -11.98
C PHE A 103 4.87 11.32 -11.48
N ALA A 104 4.99 12.38 -12.29
CA ALA A 104 5.72 13.60 -11.95
C ALA A 104 4.78 14.69 -11.43
N CYS A 105 5.30 15.50 -10.51
CA CYS A 105 4.64 16.72 -10.07
C CYS A 105 4.79 17.80 -11.14
N ASP A 106 3.76 18.59 -11.34
CA ASP A 106 3.72 19.74 -12.23
C ASP A 106 4.23 21.04 -11.57
N GLN A 107 4.50 21.00 -10.26
CA GLN A 107 4.88 22.19 -9.47
C GLN A 107 6.30 22.08 -8.87
N CYS A 108 6.94 20.91 -8.94
CA CYS A 108 8.31 20.70 -8.44
C CYS A 108 8.93 19.44 -9.05
N GLU A 109 10.20 19.16 -8.79
CA GLU A 109 10.95 18.01 -9.32
C GLU A 109 10.52 16.64 -8.72
N TYR A 110 9.53 16.63 -7.84
CA TYR A 110 9.07 15.37 -7.24
C TYR A 110 8.46 14.44 -8.28
N SER A 111 8.93 13.20 -8.32
CA SER A 111 8.37 12.13 -9.14
C SER A 111 8.31 10.81 -8.39
N THR A 112 7.38 9.94 -8.74
CA THR A 112 7.14 8.68 -8.03
C THR A 112 6.66 7.57 -8.95
N THR A 113 6.83 6.32 -8.51
CA THR A 113 6.34 5.13 -9.22
C THR A 113 4.84 4.86 -9.01
N ARG A 114 4.16 5.59 -8.11
CA ARG A 114 2.75 5.34 -7.73
C ARG A 114 1.92 6.62 -7.76
N GLY A 115 0.80 6.61 -8.50
CA GLY A 115 -0.05 7.79 -8.66
C GLY A 115 -0.66 8.31 -7.34
N HIS A 116 -0.97 7.42 -6.37
CA HIS A 116 -1.49 7.87 -5.08
C HIS A 116 -0.45 8.63 -4.24
N HIS A 117 0.85 8.31 -4.37
CA HIS A 117 1.92 9.10 -3.73
C HIS A 117 1.96 10.52 -4.32
N LEU A 118 1.85 10.67 -5.64
CA LEU A 118 1.77 11.99 -6.28
C LEU A 118 0.53 12.76 -5.81
N LYS A 119 -0.63 12.09 -5.73
CA LYS A 119 -1.87 12.72 -5.22
C LYS A 119 -1.71 13.24 -3.79
N THR A 120 -1.09 12.46 -2.91
CA THR A 120 -0.80 12.89 -1.54
C THR A 120 0.24 14.01 -1.50
N HIS A 121 1.28 13.93 -2.33
CA HIS A 121 2.30 14.98 -2.44
C HIS A 121 1.69 16.32 -2.90
N LYS A 122 0.80 16.33 -3.90
CA LYS A 122 0.13 17.57 -4.35
C LYS A 122 -0.68 18.28 -3.25
N LEU A 123 -1.07 17.58 -2.17
CA LEU A 123 -1.69 18.22 -1.01
C LEU A 123 -0.73 19.14 -0.26
N THR A 124 0.58 18.86 -0.31
CA THR A 124 1.59 19.72 0.35
C THR A 124 1.69 21.09 -0.32
N HIS A 125 1.63 21.15 -1.66
CA HIS A 125 1.61 22.43 -2.39
C HIS A 125 0.37 23.27 -2.10
N ARG A 126 -0.76 22.60 -1.87
CA ARG A 126 -2.03 23.27 -1.56
C ARG A 126 -2.20 23.60 -0.08
N GLY A 127 -1.24 23.28 0.78
CA GLY A 127 -1.36 23.43 2.23
C GLY A 127 -2.48 22.57 2.85
N LYS A 128 -3.10 21.66 2.08
CA LYS A 128 -4.24 20.86 2.53
C LYS A 128 -3.78 19.68 3.36
N LYS A 129 -4.24 19.60 4.59
CA LYS A 129 -4.02 18.49 5.53
C LYS A 129 -5.37 17.90 5.93
N PRO A 130 -5.98 17.00 5.13
CA PRO A 130 -7.36 16.54 5.33
C PRO A 130 -7.58 15.68 6.58
N PHE A 131 -6.50 15.19 7.21
CA PHE A 131 -6.59 14.40 8.42
C PHE A 131 -6.28 15.26 9.65
N VAL A 132 -7.32 15.79 10.28
CA VAL A 132 -7.22 16.71 11.43
C VAL A 132 -7.45 15.93 12.74
N CYS A 133 -6.70 16.26 13.78
CA CYS A 133 -6.91 15.73 15.12
C CYS A 133 -8.01 16.54 15.82
N GLY A 134 -9.00 15.84 16.40
CA GLY A 134 -10.05 16.51 17.19
C GLY A 134 -9.65 16.87 18.63
N ARG A 135 -8.39 16.57 19.05
CA ARG A 135 -7.90 16.80 20.41
C ARG A 135 -6.75 17.81 20.49
N CYS A 136 -6.12 18.12 19.36
CA CYS A 136 -5.04 19.11 19.28
C CYS A 136 -4.97 19.68 17.86
N GLU A 137 -4.15 20.70 17.65
CA GLU A 137 -4.01 21.41 16.36
C GLU A 137 -3.31 20.60 15.25
N TYR A 138 -2.92 19.37 15.54
CA TYR A 138 -2.21 18.54 14.56
C TYR A 138 -3.09 18.20 13.36
N SER A 139 -2.54 18.36 12.18
CA SER A 139 -3.14 17.92 10.93
C SER A 139 -2.09 17.28 10.00
N SER A 140 -2.50 16.38 9.12
CA SER A 140 -1.60 15.64 8.24
C SER A 140 -2.22 15.39 6.86
N THR A 141 -1.36 15.15 5.88
CA THR A 141 -1.75 14.65 4.56
C THR A 141 -1.96 13.13 4.54
N GLN A 142 -1.61 12.41 5.63
CA GLN A 142 -1.68 10.96 5.72
C GLN A 142 -2.53 10.50 6.90
N ALA A 143 -3.53 9.65 6.65
CA ALA A 143 -4.39 9.05 7.68
C ALA A 143 -3.61 8.26 8.74
N GLN A 144 -2.52 7.58 8.31
CA GLN A 144 -1.69 6.77 9.21
C GLN A 144 -0.97 7.62 10.27
N ALA A 145 -0.55 8.83 9.90
CA ALA A 145 0.07 9.77 10.85
C ALA A 145 -0.94 10.19 11.94
N LEU A 146 -2.19 10.52 11.54
CA LEU A 146 -3.25 10.84 12.49
C LEU A 146 -3.61 9.64 13.38
N LYS A 147 -3.70 8.42 12.82
CA LYS A 147 -3.97 7.21 13.60
C LYS A 147 -2.92 7.00 14.69
N ARG A 148 -1.65 7.19 14.36
CA ARG A 148 -0.54 7.10 15.34
C ARG A 148 -0.66 8.15 16.44
N LEU A 149 -0.96 9.40 16.07
CA LEU A 149 -1.18 10.46 17.05
C LEU A 149 -2.35 10.15 18.00
N LYS A 150 -3.43 9.58 17.49
CA LYS A 150 -4.57 9.15 18.34
C LYS A 150 -4.15 8.11 19.38
N LEU A 151 -3.25 7.17 19.05
CA LEU A 151 -2.68 6.24 20.02
C LEU A 151 -1.82 6.95 21.09
N THR A 152 -1.13 8.02 20.73
CA THR A 152 -0.39 8.84 21.70
C THR A 152 -1.35 9.56 22.67
N HIS A 153 -2.48 10.06 22.18
CA HIS A 153 -3.49 10.69 23.04
C HIS A 153 -4.25 9.71 23.94
N SER A 154 -4.48 8.48 23.52
CA SER A 154 -5.13 7.45 24.34
C SER A 154 -4.15 6.75 25.29
N GLY A 155 -2.86 6.89 25.10
CA GLY A 155 -1.85 6.12 25.82
C GLY A 155 -1.72 4.67 25.34
N ASP A 156 -2.50 4.25 24.34
CA ASP A 156 -2.49 2.89 23.83
C ASP A 156 -1.18 2.56 23.12
N ARG A 157 -0.57 1.46 23.52
CA ARG A 157 0.66 0.93 22.94
C ARG A 157 0.44 -0.51 22.47
N PRO A 158 -0.18 -0.71 21.29
CA PRO A 158 -0.61 -2.03 20.83
C PRO A 158 0.52 -3.01 20.50
N TYR A 159 1.76 -2.53 20.46
CA TYR A 159 2.93 -3.36 20.18
C TYR A 159 3.73 -3.56 21.47
N ALA A 160 3.39 -4.60 22.23
CA ALA A 160 4.10 -4.98 23.46
C ALA A 160 5.11 -6.10 23.20
N TYR A 161 6.15 -6.17 24.05
CA TYR A 161 7.10 -7.27 24.04
C TYR A 161 6.85 -8.16 25.25
N ASN A 162 6.78 -9.47 25.02
CA ASN A 162 6.43 -10.46 26.04
C ASN A 162 7.59 -10.78 27.02
N GLN A 163 8.83 -10.39 26.72
CA GLN A 163 9.99 -10.64 27.56
C GLN A 163 10.38 -9.44 28.43
N CYS A 164 9.72 -8.29 28.30
CA CYS A 164 9.92 -7.11 29.13
C CYS A 164 8.71 -6.17 29.04
N ASN A 165 8.66 -5.15 29.90
CA ASN A 165 7.55 -4.18 29.96
C ASN A 165 7.55 -3.14 28.81
N HIS A 166 8.38 -3.34 27.77
CA HIS A 166 8.42 -2.39 26.66
C HIS A 166 7.19 -2.51 25.77
N SER A 167 6.53 -1.39 25.53
CA SER A 167 5.44 -1.28 24.57
C SER A 167 5.57 -0.02 23.73
N SER A 168 5.02 -0.04 22.53
CA SER A 168 5.14 1.06 21.56
C SER A 168 3.86 1.27 20.74
N THR A 169 3.68 2.47 20.24
CA THR A 169 2.64 2.81 19.24
C THR A 169 3.02 2.38 17.82
N MET A 170 4.25 1.91 17.60
CA MET A 170 4.80 1.53 16.28
C MET A 170 5.42 0.13 16.30
N ALA A 171 5.01 -0.73 15.36
CA ALA A 171 5.61 -2.06 15.19
C ALA A 171 7.11 -2.00 14.90
N GLN A 172 7.57 -0.98 14.15
CA GLN A 172 8.99 -0.80 13.83
C GLN A 172 9.82 -0.47 15.07
N ALA A 173 9.30 0.34 16.00
CA ALA A 173 9.97 0.65 17.25
C ALA A 173 10.13 -0.62 18.10
N LEU A 174 9.08 -1.46 18.18
CA LEU A 174 9.17 -2.75 18.85
C LEU A 174 10.21 -3.68 18.19
N LYS A 175 10.24 -3.72 16.84
CA LYS A 175 11.24 -4.53 16.11
C LYS A 175 12.68 -4.08 16.45
N THR A 176 12.92 -2.78 16.52
CA THR A 176 14.24 -2.23 16.92
C THR A 176 14.56 -2.55 18.37
N HIS A 177 13.56 -2.45 19.27
CA HIS A 177 13.74 -2.80 20.67
C HIS A 177 14.08 -4.29 20.88
N LYS A 178 13.45 -5.21 20.15
CA LYS A 178 13.77 -6.65 20.22
C LYS A 178 15.25 -6.96 19.97
N LYS A 179 15.92 -6.17 19.13
CA LYS A 179 17.37 -6.33 18.89
C LYS A 179 18.24 -6.06 20.12
N ILE A 180 17.72 -5.32 21.13
CA ILE A 180 18.41 -5.10 22.39
C ILE A 180 18.56 -6.43 23.16
N HIS A 181 17.50 -7.21 23.20
CA HIS A 181 17.49 -8.51 23.90
C HIS A 181 18.29 -9.58 23.16
N ASN A 182 18.37 -9.51 21.83
CA ASN A 182 19.15 -10.46 21.04
C ASN A 182 20.65 -10.12 20.99
N GLY A 183 21.09 -9.01 21.56
CA GLY A 183 22.49 -8.57 21.48
C GLY A 183 22.98 -8.21 20.08
N GLU A 184 22.09 -8.14 19.08
CA GLU A 184 22.45 -7.96 17.68
C GLU A 184 22.76 -6.50 17.34
N ASN A 185 24.03 -6.21 17.04
CA ASN A 185 24.46 -4.96 16.43
C ASN A 185 24.79 -5.21 14.96
N HIS A 186 23.85 -4.85 14.06
CA HIS A 186 23.98 -5.14 12.62
C HIS A 186 24.81 -4.12 11.83
N PHE A 187 25.10 -2.97 12.42
CA PHE A 187 25.80 -1.89 11.74
C PHE A 187 27.11 -1.63 12.46
N ALA A 188 28.20 -2.23 11.96
CA ALA A 188 29.55 -2.06 12.49
C ALA A 188 30.30 -0.98 11.71
N CYS A 189 31.19 -0.28 12.40
CA CYS A 189 32.17 0.59 11.76
C CYS A 189 33.28 -0.27 11.15
N ASP A 190 33.73 0.10 9.97
CA ASP A 190 34.84 -0.52 9.25
C ASP A 190 36.22 -0.01 9.72
N GLN A 191 36.24 1.08 10.49
CA GLN A 191 37.46 1.75 10.95
C GLN A 191 37.73 1.58 12.44
N CYS A 192 36.75 1.11 13.24
CA CYS A 192 36.88 0.92 14.70
C CYS A 192 35.87 -0.11 15.21
N GLU A 193 35.96 -0.48 16.47
CA GLU A 193 35.07 -1.47 17.14
C GLU A 193 33.64 -0.96 17.40
N TYR A 194 33.31 0.25 16.98
CA TYR A 194 31.96 0.79 17.16
C TYR A 194 30.93 0.00 16.36
N SER A 195 29.85 -0.42 17.02
CA SER A 195 28.72 -1.05 16.38
C SER A 195 27.40 -0.52 16.91
N SER A 196 26.37 -0.51 16.09
CA SER A 196 25.05 0.03 16.41
C SER A 196 23.90 -0.85 15.89
N ARG A 197 22.75 -0.72 16.54
CA ARG A 197 21.49 -1.35 16.11
C ARG A 197 20.73 -0.58 15.03
N GLN A 198 21.14 0.67 14.75
CA GLN A 198 20.53 1.54 13.77
C GLN A 198 21.57 2.11 12.82
N ALA A 199 21.27 2.07 11.51
CA ALA A 199 22.15 2.62 10.47
C ALA A 199 22.40 4.12 10.65
N SER A 200 21.41 4.88 11.15
CA SER A 200 21.54 6.31 11.43
C SER A 200 22.64 6.61 12.43
N ASN A 201 22.75 5.80 13.50
CA ASN A 201 23.76 5.99 14.54
C ASN A 201 25.17 5.71 13.97
N LEU A 202 25.32 4.68 13.13
CA LEU A 202 26.59 4.43 12.45
C LEU A 202 26.96 5.58 11.50
N LYS A 203 25.96 6.10 10.77
CA LYS A 203 26.19 7.25 9.89
C LYS A 203 26.65 8.48 10.67
N THR A 204 26.01 8.78 11.82
CA THR A 204 26.41 9.92 12.67
C THR A 204 27.80 9.68 13.28
N HIS A 205 28.17 8.43 13.60
CA HIS A 205 29.49 8.08 14.13
C HIS A 205 30.62 8.28 13.08
N LYS A 206 30.32 8.12 11.78
CA LYS A 206 31.28 8.28 10.68
C LYS A 206 31.43 9.75 10.21
N LEU A 207 30.65 10.71 10.74
CA LEU A 207 30.76 12.16 10.48
C LEU A 207 31.76 12.79 11.43
#